data_74c6f75aec10e956b7b063b68e0dea8e
#
_entry.id   74c6f75aec10e956b7b063b68e0dea8e
#
_cell.length_a   1.000
_cell.length_b   1.000
_cell.length_c   1.000
_cell.angle_alpha   90.00
_cell.angle_beta   90.00
_cell.angle_gamma   90.00
#
_symmetry.space_group_name_H-M   'P 1'
#
loop_
_entity.id
_entity.type
_entity.pdbx_description
1 polymer ?
#
loop_
_entity_poly.entity_id
_entity_poly.type
_entity_poly.pdbx_seq_one_letter_code
_entity_poly.pdbx_strand_id
1 'polypeptide(L)'
;MSNIKYLSFLVFFSLFCVKSNASQIAIVVSKSAIIYAHPDLTAPIGAISKGKKLHASESIVSNGKALPFQLGEKIAYISLDDVITENAHHVPLGKLPEQDIQHEVINHFESKHENDFTKDNFFIFEIGKSLFLQGDWVKFNEFVTSEKPGLAQDISIFFQHRPKNLRHYVAVGLNYIYQNEDALELSAPILVTDFFVSPIKNDFISFDLGLSLYGSGEFQVKAGTPKKRFKGTLFGVGPKMNLRLFPNKIIGFHVSARYQYFKLLNLENLEVPGIDTNITLDEMNNASILIGFSIQLM
;
A
#
# COMPACT_ATOMS: atom_id res chain seq x y z
N MET A 1 -33.18 -1.68 -7.51
CA MET A 1 -32.01 -2.53 -7.15
C MET A 1 -30.66 -1.79 -7.11
N SER A 2 -30.62 -0.45 -7.08
CA SER A 2 -29.35 0.33 -7.12
C SER A 2 -28.74 0.62 -5.73
N ASN A 3 -29.50 0.55 -4.64
CA ASN A 3 -29.04 1.01 -3.31
C ASN A 3 -28.15 0.01 -2.55
N ILE A 4 -28.11 -1.26 -2.97
CA ILE A 4 -27.30 -2.31 -2.29
C ILE A 4 -25.80 -2.17 -2.63
N LYS A 5 -25.48 -1.68 -3.83
CA LYS A 5 -24.07 -1.53 -4.28
C LYS A 5 -23.31 -0.47 -3.47
N TYR A 6 -23.98 0.61 -3.05
CA TYR A 6 -23.35 1.67 -2.25
C TYR A 6 -23.19 1.29 -0.78
N LEU A 7 -24.09 0.47 -0.26
CA LEU A 7 -24.02 -0.01 1.12
C LEU A 7 -22.81 -0.93 1.35
N SER A 8 -22.52 -1.81 0.38
CA SER A 8 -21.34 -2.71 0.44
C SER A 8 -20.03 -1.92 0.41
N PHE A 9 -19.94 -0.84 -0.36
CA PHE A 9 -18.76 0.02 -0.43
C PHE A 9 -18.53 0.78 0.87
N LEU A 10 -19.58 1.28 1.49
CA LEU A 10 -19.52 2.03 2.76
C LEU A 10 -19.14 1.13 3.95
N VAL A 11 -19.64 -0.10 3.99
CA VAL A 11 -19.27 -1.10 5.01
C VAL A 11 -17.82 -1.54 4.84
N PHE A 12 -17.33 -1.68 3.62
CA PHE A 12 -15.93 -2.04 3.37
C PHE A 12 -14.97 -0.92 3.77
N PHE A 13 -15.35 0.35 3.56
CA PHE A 13 -14.54 1.51 3.94
C PHE A 13 -14.50 1.72 5.47
N SER A 14 -15.58 1.40 6.17
CA SER A 14 -15.63 1.52 7.64
C SER A 14 -14.79 0.47 8.37
N LEU A 15 -14.50 -0.68 7.75
CA LEU A 15 -13.60 -1.70 8.28
C LEU A 15 -12.12 -1.30 8.21
N PHE A 16 -11.76 -0.28 7.42
CA PHE A 16 -10.41 0.26 7.33
C PHE A 16 -10.12 1.42 8.29
N CYS A 17 -11.08 1.87 9.08
CA CYS A 17 -10.81 2.73 10.23
C CYS A 17 -10.07 1.95 11.32
N VAL A 18 -8.86 1.50 11.02
CA VAL A 18 -7.90 1.05 12.02
C VAL A 18 -7.65 2.25 12.92
N LYS A 19 -7.98 2.14 14.20
CA LYS A 19 -7.58 3.11 15.19
C LYS A 19 -6.07 3.31 15.02
N SER A 20 -5.68 4.42 14.42
CA SER A 20 -4.31 4.93 14.48
C SER A 20 -4.08 5.15 15.98
N ASN A 21 -3.30 4.30 16.62
CA ASN A 21 -2.82 4.59 17.96
C ASN A 21 -1.91 5.80 17.78
N ALA A 22 -2.41 6.96 18.14
CA ALA A 22 -1.63 8.18 18.15
C ALA A 22 -0.42 7.93 19.06
N SER A 23 0.75 8.29 18.57
CA SER A 23 1.99 8.18 19.31
C SER A 23 2.39 9.57 19.82
N GLN A 24 2.86 9.62 21.04
CA GLN A 24 3.39 10.84 21.67
C GLN A 24 4.88 10.66 21.99
N ILE A 25 5.58 11.75 22.18
CA ILE A 25 6.96 11.72 22.65
C ILE A 25 6.96 11.79 24.17
N ALA A 26 7.58 10.82 24.82
CA ALA A 26 7.83 10.83 26.25
C ALA A 26 9.33 11.04 26.52
N ILE A 27 9.67 11.91 27.46
CA ILE A 27 11.04 12.23 27.86
C ILE A 27 11.31 11.67 29.25
N VAL A 28 12.35 10.86 29.38
CA VAL A 28 12.76 10.29 30.68
C VAL A 28 13.33 11.39 31.57
N VAL A 29 12.74 11.58 32.77
CA VAL A 29 13.14 12.60 33.75
C VAL A 29 13.90 12.03 34.91
N SER A 30 13.69 10.78 35.27
CA SER A 30 14.44 10.09 36.32
C SER A 30 15.89 9.83 35.88
N LYS A 31 16.82 9.85 36.81
CA LYS A 31 18.25 9.59 36.54
C LYS A 31 18.46 8.24 35.83
N SER A 32 17.64 7.24 36.19
CA SER A 32 17.59 5.93 35.56
C SER A 32 16.18 5.37 35.71
N ALA A 33 15.44 5.29 34.61
CA ALA A 33 14.09 4.75 34.59
C ALA A 33 14.10 3.27 34.24
N ILE A 34 13.41 2.45 34.99
CA ILE A 34 13.34 1.01 34.75
C ILE A 34 12.32 0.72 33.64
N ILE A 35 12.70 -0.18 32.75
CA ILE A 35 11.85 -0.68 31.67
C ILE A 35 11.32 -2.04 32.07
N TYR A 36 10.06 -2.29 31.77
CA TYR A 36 9.36 -3.51 32.11
C TYR A 36 8.81 -4.21 30.88
N ALA A 37 8.75 -5.56 30.94
CA ALA A 37 8.11 -6.36 29.89
C ALA A 37 6.59 -6.37 30.00
N HIS A 38 6.04 -6.12 31.20
CA HIS A 38 4.61 -6.17 31.48
C HIS A 38 4.06 -4.85 31.98
N PRO A 39 2.77 -4.56 31.69
CA PRO A 39 2.15 -3.29 32.09
C PRO A 39 2.00 -3.10 33.59
N ASP A 40 2.02 -4.16 34.38
CA ASP A 40 1.96 -4.15 35.84
C ASP A 40 3.27 -3.72 36.52
N LEU A 41 4.32 -3.43 35.75
CA LEU A 41 5.64 -3.01 36.19
C LEU A 41 6.35 -4.04 37.09
N THR A 42 6.10 -5.34 36.89
CA THR A 42 6.65 -6.42 37.72
C THR A 42 7.85 -7.16 37.12
N ALA A 43 8.06 -7.05 35.80
CA ALA A 43 9.12 -7.76 35.07
C ALA A 43 10.15 -6.80 34.48
N PRO A 44 11.17 -6.34 35.20
CA PRO A 44 12.18 -5.43 34.71
C PRO A 44 13.07 -6.12 33.66
N ILE A 45 13.29 -5.43 32.53
CA ILE A 45 14.12 -5.91 31.40
C ILE A 45 15.31 -5.00 31.08
N GLY A 46 15.38 -3.83 31.70
CA GLY A 46 16.45 -2.88 31.49
C GLY A 46 16.21 -1.53 32.16
N ALA A 47 17.05 -0.56 31.84
CA ALA A 47 16.92 0.81 32.30
C ALA A 47 17.30 1.81 31.21
N ILE A 48 16.69 3.00 31.25
CA ILE A 48 16.95 4.11 30.35
C ILE A 48 17.40 5.33 31.15
N SER A 49 18.44 5.99 30.66
CA SER A 49 19.00 7.19 31.30
C SER A 49 18.13 8.42 31.07
N LYS A 50 18.23 9.40 31.98
CA LYS A 50 17.59 10.71 31.90
C LYS A 50 17.82 11.39 30.54
N GLY A 51 16.80 12.10 30.05
CA GLY A 51 16.86 12.88 28.81
C GLY A 51 16.57 12.08 27.52
N LYS A 52 16.46 10.76 27.60
CA LYS A 52 16.09 9.96 26.43
C LYS A 52 14.63 10.20 26.04
N LYS A 53 14.39 10.33 24.72
CA LYS A 53 13.07 10.44 24.11
C LYS A 53 12.57 9.07 23.71
N LEU A 54 11.31 8.76 24.00
CA LEU A 54 10.65 7.49 23.71
C LEU A 54 9.41 7.76 22.86
N HIS A 55 9.18 6.94 21.85
CA HIS A 55 7.91 6.91 21.13
C HIS A 55 6.91 6.07 21.94
N ALA A 56 6.00 6.74 22.62
CA ALA A 56 5.05 6.14 23.52
C ALA A 56 3.61 6.22 22.97
N SER A 57 2.75 5.32 23.44
CA SER A 57 1.33 5.37 23.17
C SER A 57 0.70 6.54 23.94
N GLU A 58 -0.35 7.17 23.40
CA GLU A 58 -1.18 8.10 24.14
C GLU A 58 -2.03 7.39 25.22
N SER A 59 -2.23 6.07 25.08
CA SER A 59 -3.02 5.28 26.02
C SER A 59 -2.17 4.84 27.20
N ILE A 60 -2.49 5.34 28.39
CA ILE A 60 -1.91 4.91 29.66
C ILE A 60 -2.58 3.62 30.09
N VAL A 61 -1.81 2.65 30.57
CA VAL A 61 -2.30 1.34 31.03
C VAL A 61 -2.03 1.13 32.53
N SER A 62 -2.46 -0.01 33.05
CA SER A 62 -2.25 -0.37 34.48
C SER A 62 -2.77 0.67 35.47
N ASN A 63 -4.04 1.02 35.32
CA ASN A 63 -4.72 2.03 36.21
C ASN A 63 -4.00 3.39 36.25
N GLY A 64 -3.44 3.81 35.11
CA GLY A 64 -2.79 5.12 35.00
C GLY A 64 -1.33 5.16 35.47
N LYS A 65 -0.65 4.02 35.64
CA LYS A 65 0.71 3.98 36.19
C LYS A 65 1.80 3.65 35.14
N ALA A 66 1.44 2.99 34.02
CA ALA A 66 2.40 2.53 33.05
C ALA A 66 2.12 3.13 31.67
N LEU A 67 3.18 3.58 31.00
CA LEU A 67 3.17 4.10 29.66
C LEU A 67 3.79 3.06 28.71
N PRO A 68 3.01 2.54 27.74
CA PRO A 68 3.55 1.67 26.72
C PRO A 68 4.43 2.47 25.74
N PHE A 69 5.59 1.95 25.40
CA PHE A 69 6.44 2.54 24.37
C PHE A 69 7.09 1.46 23.50
N GLN A 70 7.56 1.85 22.33
CA GLN A 70 8.20 0.93 21.40
C GLN A 70 9.69 0.78 21.73
N LEU A 71 10.11 -0.45 22.02
CA LEU A 71 11.50 -0.84 22.21
C LEU A 71 11.91 -1.84 21.11
N GLY A 72 12.48 -1.34 20.02
CA GLY A 72 12.72 -2.17 18.83
C GLY A 72 11.41 -2.67 18.22
N GLU A 73 11.25 -3.99 18.12
CA GLU A 73 10.02 -4.63 17.60
C GLU A 73 9.01 -4.99 18.69
N LYS A 74 9.31 -4.72 19.95
CA LYS A 74 8.47 -5.10 21.11
C LYS A 74 7.88 -3.87 21.78
N ILE A 75 6.74 -4.08 22.43
CA ILE A 75 6.18 -3.09 23.33
C ILE A 75 6.80 -3.34 24.71
N ALA A 76 7.33 -2.29 25.30
CA ALA A 76 7.82 -2.25 26.68
C ALA A 76 7.05 -1.20 27.46
N TYR A 77 7.19 -1.18 28.77
CA TYR A 77 6.46 -0.32 29.67
C TYR A 77 7.43 0.44 30.58
N ILE A 78 7.07 1.69 30.89
CA ILE A 78 7.81 2.56 31.81
C ILE A 78 6.84 3.20 32.78
N SER A 79 7.28 3.48 34.00
CA SER A 79 6.44 4.20 34.94
C SER A 79 6.18 5.62 34.48
N LEU A 80 4.95 6.11 34.65
CA LEU A 80 4.60 7.50 34.38
C LEU A 80 5.37 8.47 35.28
N ASP A 81 5.77 8.07 36.47
CA ASP A 81 6.55 8.89 37.39
C ASP A 81 7.99 9.16 36.84
N ASP A 82 8.44 8.36 35.92
CA ASP A 82 9.79 8.43 35.32
C ASP A 82 9.85 9.22 34.03
N VAL A 83 8.70 9.67 33.45
CA VAL A 83 8.63 10.34 32.17
C VAL A 83 7.71 11.54 32.16
N ILE A 84 7.97 12.47 31.24
CA ILE A 84 7.06 13.57 30.89
C ILE A 84 6.64 13.37 29.45
N THR A 85 5.34 13.46 29.16
CA THR A 85 4.77 13.43 27.81
C THR A 85 4.46 14.84 27.32
N GLU A 86 4.63 15.09 26.03
CA GLU A 86 4.36 16.41 25.42
C GLU A 86 2.91 16.90 25.61
N ASN A 87 1.96 15.99 25.85
CA ASN A 87 0.55 16.30 26.09
C ASN A 87 0.18 16.44 27.59
N ALA A 88 1.13 16.32 28.49
CA ALA A 88 0.88 16.52 29.92
C ALA A 88 0.73 18.00 30.23
N HIS A 89 -0.46 18.53 30.05
CA HIS A 89 -0.82 19.83 30.62
C HIS A 89 -0.77 19.74 32.16
N HIS A 90 0.12 20.55 32.77
CA HIS A 90 0.27 20.85 34.19
C HIS A 90 0.90 19.80 35.09
N VAL A 91 2.23 19.74 35.07
CA VAL A 91 2.99 19.63 36.33
C VAL A 91 3.91 20.84 36.39
N PRO A 92 3.90 21.68 37.44
CA PRO A 92 4.85 22.77 37.59
C PRO A 92 6.23 22.18 37.87
N LEU A 93 7.00 21.99 36.85
CA LEU A 93 8.41 21.63 36.94
C LEU A 93 9.17 22.84 37.46
N GLY A 94 9.82 22.66 38.60
CA GLY A 94 10.90 23.55 39.02
C GLY A 94 11.86 23.69 37.82
N LYS A 95 12.25 24.91 37.51
CA LYS A 95 13.12 25.27 36.38
C LYS A 95 14.25 24.27 36.24
N LEU A 96 14.19 23.44 35.21
CA LEU A 96 15.34 22.67 34.76
C LEU A 96 16.38 23.66 34.25
N PRO A 97 17.66 23.55 34.68
CA PRO A 97 18.71 24.40 34.15
C PRO A 97 18.80 24.16 32.61
N GLU A 98 18.77 25.25 31.89
CA GLU A 98 18.75 25.31 30.40
C GLU A 98 20.11 24.92 29.78
N GLN A 99 21.06 24.42 30.55
CA GLN A 99 22.41 24.07 30.14
C GLN A 99 22.58 22.56 30.19
N ASP A 100 22.96 21.98 29.04
CA ASP A 100 23.35 20.59 28.71
C ASP A 100 22.34 19.69 28.03
N ILE A 101 21.58 20.23 27.09
CA ILE A 101 21.11 19.39 25.99
C ILE A 101 22.21 19.44 24.92
N GLN A 102 23.22 18.63 25.07
CA GLN A 102 24.29 18.54 24.08
C GLN A 102 23.74 18.00 22.77
N HIS A 103 24.10 18.69 21.69
CA HIS A 103 23.74 18.41 20.29
C HIS A 103 24.08 16.98 19.81
N GLU A 104 24.85 16.21 20.58
CA GLU A 104 25.26 14.85 20.26
C GLU A 104 24.10 13.82 20.19
N VAL A 105 23.00 14.07 20.94
CA VAL A 105 21.85 13.15 20.97
C VAL A 105 20.95 13.34 19.75
N ILE A 106 20.88 14.55 19.22
CA ILE A 106 20.05 14.86 18.03
C ILE A 106 20.62 14.20 16.79
N ASN A 107 21.94 14.28 16.59
CA ASN A 107 22.61 13.72 15.42
C ASN A 107 22.56 12.17 15.35
N HIS A 108 22.47 11.49 16.48
CA HIS A 108 22.42 10.02 16.48
C HIS A 108 20.99 9.49 16.18
N PHE A 109 19.95 10.27 16.47
CA PHE A 109 18.57 9.91 16.13
C PHE A 109 18.22 10.30 14.69
N GLU A 110 18.67 11.47 14.22
CA GLU A 110 18.44 11.87 12.82
C GLU A 110 19.15 10.95 11.82
N SER A 111 20.38 10.52 12.09
CA SER A 111 21.10 9.59 11.23
C SER A 111 20.50 8.18 11.18
N LYS A 112 19.82 7.74 12.25
CA LYS A 112 19.19 6.42 12.28
C LYS A 112 17.81 6.42 11.62
N HIS A 113 17.06 7.53 11.68
CA HIS A 113 15.79 7.67 11.00
C HIS A 113 15.96 7.91 9.47
N GLU A 114 16.95 8.69 9.06
CA GLU A 114 17.25 8.89 7.64
C GLU A 114 17.64 7.61 6.93
N ASN A 115 18.42 6.74 7.60
CA ASN A 115 18.79 5.43 7.05
C ASN A 115 17.67 4.39 7.07
N ASP A 116 16.69 4.50 7.95
CA ASP A 116 15.57 3.55 8.00
C ASP A 116 14.50 3.86 6.94
N PHE A 117 14.29 5.13 6.56
CA PHE A 117 13.29 5.47 5.54
C PHE A 117 13.63 4.88 4.16
N THR A 118 14.89 4.88 3.76
CA THR A 118 15.33 4.31 2.47
C THR A 118 15.15 2.80 2.42
N LYS A 119 15.36 2.10 3.54
CA LYS A 119 15.21 0.65 3.64
C LYS A 119 13.78 0.14 3.52
N ASP A 120 12.81 1.03 3.67
CA ASP A 120 11.39 0.71 3.56
C ASP A 120 10.84 0.92 2.14
N ASN A 121 11.68 1.39 1.22
CA ASN A 121 11.30 1.68 -0.16
C ASN A 121 11.76 0.59 -1.11
N PHE A 122 10.91 0.23 -2.04
CA PHE A 122 11.16 -0.85 -3.00
C PHE A 122 10.75 -0.43 -4.40
N PHE A 123 11.57 -0.81 -5.38
CA PHE A 123 11.16 -0.90 -6.76
C PHE A 123 10.62 -2.30 -7.03
N ILE A 124 9.47 -2.37 -7.71
CA ILE A 124 8.80 -3.63 -8.04
C ILE A 124 8.61 -3.69 -9.54
N PHE A 125 8.96 -4.81 -10.12
CA PHE A 125 8.67 -5.17 -11.51
C PHE A 125 7.81 -6.42 -11.53
N GLU A 126 6.71 -6.39 -12.29
CA GLU A 126 5.78 -7.51 -12.49
C GLU A 126 5.54 -7.73 -13.98
N ILE A 127 5.48 -9.00 -14.39
CA ILE A 127 5.10 -9.40 -15.73
C ILE A 127 4.17 -10.61 -15.66
N GLY A 128 3.19 -10.67 -16.53
CA GLY A 128 2.24 -11.77 -16.57
C GLY A 128 1.25 -11.70 -17.69
N LYS A 129 0.13 -12.37 -17.48
CA LYS A 129 -0.96 -12.46 -18.44
C LYS A 129 -2.27 -12.04 -17.79
N SER A 130 -3.09 -11.36 -18.60
CA SER A 130 -4.46 -10.98 -18.28
C SER A 130 -5.44 -11.75 -19.13
N LEU A 131 -6.49 -12.25 -18.51
CA LEU A 131 -7.65 -12.86 -19.17
C LEU A 131 -8.84 -11.92 -19.04
N PHE A 132 -9.44 -11.54 -20.16
CA PHE A 132 -10.71 -10.80 -20.14
C PHE A 132 -11.86 -11.75 -19.85
N LEU A 133 -12.64 -11.44 -18.80
CA LEU A 133 -13.63 -12.40 -18.27
C LEU A 133 -15.03 -12.17 -18.84
N GLN A 134 -15.51 -10.94 -18.74
CA GLN A 134 -16.87 -10.56 -19.11
C GLN A 134 -16.92 -9.06 -19.44
N GLY A 135 -18.04 -8.62 -19.98
CA GLY A 135 -18.29 -7.22 -20.28
C GLY A 135 -18.25 -6.91 -21.77
N ASP A 136 -18.26 -5.62 -22.06
CA ASP A 136 -18.39 -5.16 -23.46
C ASP A 136 -17.11 -5.45 -24.26
N TRP A 137 -15.94 -5.49 -23.60
CA TRP A 137 -14.68 -5.84 -24.28
C TRP A 137 -14.72 -7.23 -24.90
N VAL A 138 -15.23 -8.24 -24.18
CA VAL A 138 -15.32 -9.60 -24.72
C VAL A 138 -16.27 -9.66 -25.93
N LYS A 139 -17.44 -9.04 -25.80
CA LYS A 139 -18.41 -8.96 -26.91
C LYS A 139 -17.84 -8.23 -28.12
N PHE A 140 -17.13 -7.12 -27.89
CA PHE A 140 -16.48 -6.34 -28.94
C PHE A 140 -15.39 -7.16 -29.64
N ASN A 141 -14.56 -7.87 -28.86
CA ASN A 141 -13.53 -8.74 -29.42
C ASN A 141 -14.14 -9.85 -30.29
N GLU A 142 -15.10 -10.60 -29.74
CA GLU A 142 -15.81 -11.66 -30.46
C GLU A 142 -16.47 -11.13 -31.75
N PHE A 143 -16.98 -9.91 -31.69
CA PHE A 143 -17.61 -9.29 -32.85
C PHE A 143 -16.61 -8.89 -33.97
N VAL A 144 -15.43 -8.37 -33.58
CA VAL A 144 -14.39 -7.92 -34.53
C VAL A 144 -13.55 -9.08 -35.07
N THR A 145 -13.24 -10.06 -34.22
CA THR A 145 -12.32 -11.17 -34.57
C THR A 145 -13.04 -12.48 -34.86
N SER A 146 -14.32 -12.60 -34.52
CA SER A 146 -15.11 -13.84 -34.50
C SER A 146 -14.58 -14.90 -33.52
N GLU A 147 -13.69 -14.51 -32.60
CA GLU A 147 -13.08 -15.37 -31.60
C GLU A 147 -13.16 -14.73 -30.21
N LYS A 148 -13.05 -15.54 -29.16
CA LYS A 148 -12.90 -15.02 -27.79
C LYS A 148 -11.56 -14.34 -27.63
N PRO A 149 -11.49 -13.27 -26.77
CA PRO A 149 -10.22 -12.59 -26.55
C PRO A 149 -9.14 -13.54 -26.04
N GLY A 150 -7.97 -13.47 -26.66
CA GLY A 150 -6.78 -14.15 -26.22
C GLY A 150 -6.22 -13.54 -24.93
N LEU A 151 -5.13 -14.11 -24.43
CA LEU A 151 -4.42 -13.59 -23.26
C LEU A 151 -3.68 -12.30 -23.59
N ALA A 152 -3.98 -11.22 -22.89
CA ALA A 152 -3.21 -9.98 -22.96
C ALA A 152 -1.91 -10.10 -22.17
N GLN A 153 -0.88 -9.37 -22.60
CA GLN A 153 0.33 -9.15 -21.80
C GLN A 153 0.05 -8.08 -20.75
N ASP A 154 0.62 -8.26 -19.57
CA ASP A 154 0.43 -7.39 -18.43
C ASP A 154 1.78 -7.13 -17.78
N ILE A 155 2.25 -5.88 -17.81
CA ILE A 155 3.55 -5.47 -17.30
C ILE A 155 3.34 -4.31 -16.33
N SER A 156 3.99 -4.36 -15.16
CA SER A 156 3.87 -3.30 -14.17
C SER A 156 5.20 -2.93 -13.55
N ILE A 157 5.35 -1.66 -13.23
CA ILE A 157 6.49 -1.12 -12.48
C ILE A 157 5.91 -0.26 -11.36
N PHE A 158 6.34 -0.51 -10.12
CA PHE A 158 5.87 0.25 -8.95
C PHE A 158 7.04 0.77 -8.12
N PHE A 159 6.81 1.93 -7.53
CA PHE A 159 7.50 2.38 -6.33
C PHE A 159 6.61 2.05 -5.13
N GLN A 160 7.14 1.37 -4.14
CA GLN A 160 6.44 0.93 -2.95
C GLN A 160 7.13 1.44 -1.70
N HIS A 161 6.35 2.07 -0.81
CA HIS A 161 6.76 2.37 0.54
C HIS A 161 6.13 1.36 1.50
N ARG A 162 6.96 0.50 2.11
CA ARG A 162 6.53 -0.60 2.97
C ARG A 162 7.32 -0.64 4.26
N PRO A 163 6.90 0.14 5.29
CA PRO A 163 7.57 0.17 6.58
C PRO A 163 7.65 -1.23 7.20
N LYS A 164 8.84 -1.58 7.71
CA LYS A 164 9.08 -2.92 8.27
C LYS A 164 8.12 -3.24 9.41
N ASN A 165 7.82 -2.26 10.25
CA ASN A 165 7.02 -2.42 11.45
C ASN A 165 5.51 -2.27 11.24
N LEU A 166 5.07 -1.85 10.04
CA LEU A 166 3.66 -1.69 9.71
C LEU A 166 3.17 -2.87 8.87
N ARG A 167 1.90 -3.21 9.06
CA ARG A 167 1.22 -4.23 8.24
C ARG A 167 0.52 -3.63 7.02
N HIS A 168 0.45 -2.32 6.90
CA HIS A 168 -0.15 -1.62 5.77
C HIS A 168 0.92 -0.84 5.01
N TYR A 169 0.75 -0.72 3.71
CA TYR A 169 1.67 -0.02 2.84
C TYR A 169 1.00 0.41 1.53
N VAL A 170 1.68 1.26 0.80
CA VAL A 170 1.19 1.84 -0.46
C VAL A 170 2.21 1.60 -1.56
N ALA A 171 1.72 1.35 -2.77
CA ALA A 171 2.53 1.35 -3.98
C ALA A 171 1.89 2.26 -5.05
N VAL A 172 2.72 2.98 -5.80
CA VAL A 172 2.30 3.78 -6.94
C VAL A 172 3.14 3.39 -8.14
N GLY A 173 2.51 3.23 -9.29
CA GLY A 173 3.24 2.76 -10.46
C GLY A 173 2.50 2.89 -11.76
N LEU A 174 3.10 2.28 -12.77
CA LEU A 174 2.57 2.17 -14.11
C LEU A 174 2.29 0.72 -14.42
N ASN A 175 1.16 0.47 -15.04
CA ASN A 175 0.77 -0.81 -15.60
C ASN A 175 0.52 -0.63 -17.08
N TYR A 176 0.91 -1.61 -17.87
CA TYR A 176 0.69 -1.64 -19.30
C TYR A 176 0.02 -2.95 -19.68
N ILE A 177 -1.21 -2.86 -20.20
CA ILE A 177 -1.95 -3.99 -20.74
C ILE A 177 -1.90 -3.90 -22.25
N TYR A 178 -1.46 -4.98 -22.88
CA TYR A 178 -1.33 -5.08 -24.33
C TYR A 178 -1.89 -6.39 -24.86
N GLN A 179 -2.78 -6.30 -25.84
CA GLN A 179 -3.32 -7.42 -26.59
C GLN A 179 -3.18 -7.10 -28.08
N ASN A 180 -2.74 -8.06 -28.87
CA ASN A 180 -2.67 -7.92 -30.32
C ASN A 180 -3.18 -9.20 -30.97
N GLU A 181 -4.22 -9.03 -31.76
CA GLU A 181 -4.86 -10.03 -32.61
C GLU A 181 -4.96 -9.48 -34.03
N ASP A 182 -5.24 -10.32 -35.02
CA ASP A 182 -5.19 -9.94 -36.43
C ASP A 182 -5.99 -8.68 -36.74
N ALA A 183 -7.26 -8.62 -36.29
CA ALA A 183 -8.16 -7.50 -36.55
C ALA A 183 -8.30 -6.55 -35.35
N LEU A 184 -7.68 -6.82 -34.19
CA LEU A 184 -7.86 -6.07 -32.95
C LEU A 184 -6.54 -5.88 -32.20
N GLU A 185 -6.30 -4.66 -31.73
CA GLU A 185 -5.16 -4.33 -30.87
C GLU A 185 -5.63 -3.44 -29.71
N LEU A 186 -5.27 -3.81 -28.49
CA LEU A 186 -5.47 -3.03 -27.28
C LEU A 186 -4.12 -2.56 -26.73
N SER A 187 -4.04 -1.30 -26.36
CA SER A 187 -2.89 -0.69 -25.68
C SER A 187 -3.37 0.25 -24.59
N ALA A 188 -3.11 -0.11 -23.36
CA ALA A 188 -3.59 0.62 -22.20
C ALA A 188 -2.43 0.91 -21.20
N PRO A 189 -1.78 2.09 -21.28
CA PRO A 189 -0.91 2.58 -20.23
C PRO A 189 -1.77 3.11 -19.07
N ILE A 190 -1.55 2.60 -17.87
CA ILE A 190 -2.41 2.82 -16.71
C ILE A 190 -1.56 3.26 -15.52
N LEU A 191 -1.90 4.38 -14.90
CA LEU A 191 -1.40 4.76 -13.58
C LEU A 191 -2.12 3.92 -12.52
N VAL A 192 -1.38 3.37 -11.58
CA VAL A 192 -1.92 2.50 -10.53
C VAL A 192 -1.50 2.99 -9.17
N THR A 193 -2.45 2.98 -8.24
CA THR A 193 -2.18 3.17 -6.81
C THR A 193 -2.75 1.98 -6.05
N ASP A 194 -1.89 1.25 -5.37
CA ASP A 194 -2.23 0.07 -4.59
C ASP A 194 -2.16 0.38 -3.09
N PHE A 195 -3.17 -0.06 -2.36
CA PHE A 195 -3.22 -0.01 -0.89
C PHE A 195 -3.26 -1.44 -0.37
N PHE A 196 -2.32 -1.80 0.49
CA PHE A 196 -2.18 -3.17 0.98
C PHE A 196 -2.23 -3.28 2.49
N VAL A 197 -2.70 -4.44 2.94
CA VAL A 197 -2.55 -4.95 4.30
C VAL A 197 -1.88 -6.31 4.22
N SER A 198 -0.89 -6.57 5.09
CA SER A 198 -0.16 -7.84 5.19
C SER A 198 -0.64 -8.61 6.42
N PRO A 199 -1.67 -9.46 6.33
CA PRO A 199 -2.11 -10.28 7.47
C PRO A 199 -1.02 -11.26 7.93
N ILE A 200 -0.21 -11.75 6.99
CA ILE A 200 0.94 -12.61 7.28
C ILE A 200 2.19 -11.88 6.80
N LYS A 201 3.12 -11.59 7.71
CA LYS A 201 4.39 -10.93 7.40
C LYS A 201 5.49 -11.43 8.33
N ASN A 202 6.50 -12.06 7.75
CA ASN A 202 7.75 -12.42 8.42
C ASN A 202 8.91 -12.26 7.44
N ASP A 203 10.13 -12.63 7.84
CA ASP A 203 11.33 -12.43 7.01
C ASP A 203 11.41 -13.33 5.76
N PHE A 204 10.65 -14.43 5.73
CA PHE A 204 10.68 -15.40 4.63
C PHE A 204 9.52 -15.24 3.67
N ILE A 205 8.35 -14.89 4.20
CA ILE A 205 7.10 -14.82 3.43
C ILE A 205 6.22 -13.69 3.91
N SER A 206 5.54 -13.01 2.98
CA SER A 206 4.37 -12.19 3.29
C SER A 206 3.22 -12.52 2.35
N PHE A 207 2.02 -12.46 2.90
CA PHE A 207 0.79 -12.51 2.14
C PHE A 207 0.09 -11.16 2.29
N ASP A 208 -0.18 -10.51 1.16
CA ASP A 208 -0.70 -9.15 1.14
C ASP A 208 -2.04 -9.14 0.41
N LEU A 209 -3.00 -8.46 1.00
CA LEU A 209 -4.31 -8.20 0.41
C LEU A 209 -4.44 -6.71 0.14
N GLY A 210 -4.90 -6.33 -1.02
CA GLY A 210 -4.95 -4.93 -1.41
C GLY A 210 -6.14 -4.56 -2.27
N LEU A 211 -6.29 -3.25 -2.41
CA LEU A 211 -7.20 -2.60 -3.33
C LEU A 211 -6.37 -1.71 -4.24
N SER A 212 -6.60 -1.82 -5.54
CA SER A 212 -5.94 -1.02 -6.57
C SER A 212 -6.92 -0.02 -7.16
N LEU A 213 -6.44 1.21 -7.37
CA LEU A 213 -7.10 2.23 -8.16
C LEU A 213 -6.32 2.42 -9.46
N TYR A 214 -7.03 2.51 -10.56
CA TYR A 214 -6.48 2.59 -11.90
C TYR A 214 -6.96 3.83 -12.61
N GLY A 215 -6.09 4.50 -13.36
CA GLY A 215 -6.46 5.60 -14.23
C GLY A 215 -5.55 5.68 -15.45
N SER A 216 -6.11 5.96 -16.62
CA SER A 216 -5.34 6.18 -17.84
C SER A 216 -5.74 7.49 -18.49
N GLY A 217 -4.74 8.27 -18.87
CA GLY A 217 -4.96 9.48 -19.67
C GLY A 217 -5.27 9.18 -21.13
N GLU A 218 -4.75 8.08 -21.67
CA GLU A 218 -5.00 7.64 -23.03
C GLU A 218 -5.04 6.10 -23.08
N PHE A 219 -6.14 5.58 -23.54
CA PHE A 219 -6.39 4.17 -23.84
C PHE A 219 -6.65 4.07 -25.33
N GLN A 220 -6.07 3.08 -26.00
CA GLN A 220 -6.17 2.94 -27.43
C GLN A 220 -6.66 1.57 -27.84
N VAL A 221 -7.60 1.55 -28.76
CA VAL A 221 -8.07 0.37 -29.47
C VAL A 221 -7.85 0.59 -30.95
N LYS A 222 -7.30 -0.41 -31.64
CA LYS A 222 -7.29 -0.45 -33.10
C LYS A 222 -8.11 -1.65 -33.55
N ALA A 223 -9.10 -1.44 -34.42
CA ALA A 223 -10.04 -2.47 -34.84
C ALA A 223 -10.34 -2.39 -36.33
N GLY A 224 -10.64 -3.56 -36.93
CA GLY A 224 -11.05 -3.71 -38.32
C GLY A 224 -9.88 -4.02 -39.31
N THR A 225 -10.23 -4.08 -40.58
CA THR A 225 -9.27 -4.32 -41.67
C THR A 225 -9.57 -3.35 -42.82
N PRO A 226 -8.77 -2.27 -42.99
CA PRO A 226 -7.58 -1.87 -42.20
C PRO A 226 -7.92 -1.40 -40.77
N LYS A 227 -6.98 -1.58 -39.82
CA LYS A 227 -7.19 -1.19 -38.43
C LYS A 227 -7.39 0.32 -38.29
N LYS A 228 -8.57 0.74 -37.83
CA LYS A 228 -8.90 2.12 -37.44
C LYS A 228 -8.59 2.29 -35.96
N ARG A 229 -8.00 3.43 -35.58
CA ARG A 229 -7.59 3.75 -34.21
C ARG A 229 -8.70 4.53 -33.49
N PHE A 230 -9.01 4.10 -32.28
CA PHE A 230 -9.95 4.75 -31.35
C PHE A 230 -9.21 5.05 -30.06
N LYS A 231 -9.53 6.20 -29.46
CA LYS A 231 -8.93 6.66 -28.21
C LYS A 231 -10.00 6.93 -27.18
N GLY A 232 -9.67 6.72 -25.94
CA GLY A 232 -10.51 7.01 -24.80
C GLY A 232 -9.67 7.13 -23.53
N THR A 233 -10.35 7.29 -22.41
CA THR A 233 -9.76 7.23 -21.07
C THR A 233 -10.37 6.08 -20.31
N LEU A 234 -9.67 5.54 -19.33
CA LEU A 234 -10.21 4.52 -18.44
C LEU A 234 -9.97 4.89 -16.99
N PHE A 235 -10.91 4.47 -16.16
CA PHE A 235 -10.81 4.50 -14.72
C PHE A 235 -11.26 3.15 -14.17
N GLY A 236 -10.57 2.65 -13.13
CA GLY A 236 -10.89 1.33 -12.62
C GLY A 236 -10.52 1.12 -11.16
N VAL A 237 -11.01 0.00 -10.65
CA VAL A 237 -10.76 -0.45 -9.28
C VAL A 237 -10.74 -1.97 -9.26
N GLY A 238 -9.98 -2.55 -8.35
CA GLY A 238 -10.01 -4.00 -8.18
C GLY A 238 -9.17 -4.50 -7.02
N PRO A 239 -9.50 -5.69 -6.49
CA PRO A 239 -8.69 -6.35 -5.48
C PRO A 239 -7.39 -6.87 -6.09
N LYS A 240 -6.33 -6.86 -5.27
CA LYS A 240 -5.02 -7.44 -5.58
C LYS A 240 -4.54 -8.27 -4.41
N MET A 241 -3.94 -9.43 -4.68
CA MET A 241 -3.30 -10.30 -3.70
C MET A 241 -1.85 -10.51 -4.11
N ASN A 242 -0.93 -10.47 -3.14
CA ASN A 242 0.47 -10.80 -3.38
C ASN A 242 0.94 -11.85 -2.40
N LEU A 243 1.64 -12.84 -2.91
CA LEU A 243 2.45 -13.77 -2.13
C LEU A 243 3.91 -13.43 -2.40
N ARG A 244 4.65 -13.02 -1.37
CA ARG A 244 6.06 -12.60 -1.49
C ARG A 244 6.97 -13.55 -0.76
N LEU A 245 8.09 -13.83 -1.38
CA LEU A 245 9.22 -14.56 -0.78
C LEU A 245 10.35 -13.56 -0.51
N PHE A 246 10.94 -13.66 0.68
CA PHE A 246 12.01 -12.79 1.15
C PHE A 246 11.65 -11.29 1.14
N PRO A 247 10.51 -10.92 1.73
CA PRO A 247 9.93 -9.58 1.59
C PRO A 247 10.83 -8.45 2.15
N ASN A 248 11.74 -8.76 3.07
CA ASN A 248 12.61 -7.80 3.75
C ASN A 248 14.09 -7.90 3.29
N LYS A 249 14.36 -8.59 2.20
CA LYS A 249 15.71 -8.69 1.62
C LYS A 249 15.89 -7.66 0.50
N ILE A 250 17.15 -7.40 0.14
CA ILE A 250 17.50 -6.49 -0.96
C ILE A 250 16.78 -6.88 -2.25
N ILE A 251 16.68 -8.19 -2.50
CA ILE A 251 15.90 -8.74 -3.62
C ILE A 251 14.87 -9.69 -3.04
N GLY A 252 13.61 -9.48 -3.39
CA GLY A 252 12.50 -10.35 -3.08
C GLY A 252 11.78 -10.80 -4.36
N PHE A 253 11.05 -11.90 -4.28
CA PHE A 253 10.23 -12.41 -5.38
C PHE A 253 8.77 -12.44 -4.95
N HIS A 254 7.87 -12.30 -5.90
CA HIS A 254 6.45 -12.40 -5.61
C HIS A 254 5.64 -12.92 -6.78
N VAL A 255 4.49 -13.48 -6.43
CA VAL A 255 3.39 -13.79 -7.35
C VAL A 255 2.21 -12.93 -6.94
N SER A 256 1.61 -12.24 -7.89
CA SER A 256 0.41 -11.44 -7.66
C SER A 256 -0.75 -11.95 -8.52
N ALA A 257 -1.93 -11.89 -7.93
CA ALA A 257 -3.19 -12.08 -8.63
C ALA A 257 -4.03 -10.84 -8.43
N ARG A 258 -4.66 -10.34 -9.50
CA ARG A 258 -5.52 -9.18 -9.44
C ARG A 258 -6.76 -9.34 -10.31
N TYR A 259 -7.84 -8.77 -9.87
CA TYR A 259 -9.03 -8.55 -10.68
C TYR A 259 -9.18 -7.07 -10.92
N GLN A 260 -9.47 -6.66 -12.15
CA GLN A 260 -9.54 -5.26 -12.57
C GLN A 260 -10.88 -5.03 -13.24
N TYR A 261 -11.63 -4.08 -12.70
CA TYR A 261 -12.84 -3.55 -13.32
C TYR A 261 -12.55 -2.16 -13.85
N PHE A 262 -12.70 -1.96 -15.15
CA PHE A 262 -12.51 -0.67 -15.80
C PHE A 262 -13.83 -0.14 -16.36
N LYS A 263 -14.08 1.14 -16.11
CA LYS A 263 -15.04 1.94 -16.84
C LYS A 263 -14.32 2.74 -17.91
N LEU A 264 -14.79 2.65 -19.13
CA LEU A 264 -14.23 3.36 -20.26
C LEU A 264 -15.00 4.68 -20.44
N LEU A 265 -14.27 5.76 -20.65
CA LEU A 265 -14.83 7.10 -20.76
C LEU A 265 -14.32 7.75 -22.04
N ASN A 266 -15.16 8.59 -22.63
CA ASN A 266 -14.80 9.40 -23.81
C ASN A 266 -14.22 8.55 -24.96
N LEU A 267 -14.63 7.29 -25.08
CA LEU A 267 -14.28 6.50 -26.23
C LEU A 267 -15.04 7.04 -27.44
N GLU A 268 -14.31 7.35 -28.51
CA GLU A 268 -14.89 7.79 -29.78
C GLU A 268 -15.86 6.71 -30.28
N ASN A 269 -16.93 7.11 -31.02
CA ASN A 269 -17.85 6.17 -31.63
C ASN A 269 -17.11 5.10 -32.41
N LEU A 270 -17.31 3.84 -32.04
CA LEU A 270 -16.62 2.69 -32.64
C LEU A 270 -17.22 2.32 -33.99
N GLU A 271 -16.93 3.11 -35.00
CA GLU A 271 -17.20 2.74 -36.41
C GLU A 271 -16.07 1.85 -36.93
N VAL A 272 -16.19 0.55 -36.77
CA VAL A 272 -15.17 -0.40 -37.22
C VAL A 272 -15.31 -0.66 -38.71
N PRO A 273 -14.26 -0.47 -39.53
CA PRO A 273 -14.33 -0.72 -40.97
C PRO A 273 -14.77 -2.16 -41.31
N GLY A 274 -15.78 -2.29 -42.15
CA GLY A 274 -16.35 -3.58 -42.56
C GLY A 274 -17.43 -4.14 -41.62
N ILE A 275 -17.84 -3.37 -40.61
CA ILE A 275 -18.81 -3.77 -39.60
C ILE A 275 -19.91 -2.71 -39.51
N ASP A 276 -21.15 -3.10 -39.81
CA ASP A 276 -22.31 -2.19 -39.97
C ASP A 276 -23.12 -2.06 -38.64
N THR A 277 -22.44 -1.97 -37.49
CA THR A 277 -23.09 -1.86 -36.17
C THR A 277 -22.39 -0.89 -35.25
N ASN A 278 -23.18 -0.05 -34.57
CA ASN A 278 -22.68 0.79 -33.49
C ASN A 278 -22.52 -0.07 -32.21
N ILE A 279 -21.28 -0.36 -31.83
CA ILE A 279 -20.98 -1.03 -30.58
C ILE A 279 -20.51 0.00 -29.57
N THR A 280 -21.17 0.02 -28.39
CA THR A 280 -20.70 0.77 -27.25
C THR A 280 -19.74 -0.09 -26.44
N LEU A 281 -18.59 0.45 -26.09
CA LEU A 281 -17.60 -0.19 -25.26
C LEU A 281 -17.44 0.63 -23.96
N ASP A 282 -18.20 0.26 -22.94
CA ASP A 282 -18.29 1.01 -21.70
C ASP A 282 -17.50 0.37 -20.54
N GLU A 283 -17.31 -0.94 -20.59
CA GLU A 283 -16.72 -1.70 -19.49
C GLU A 283 -15.74 -2.76 -19.98
N MET A 284 -14.66 -2.93 -19.20
CA MET A 284 -13.67 -3.98 -19.43
C MET A 284 -13.29 -4.62 -18.10
N ASN A 285 -13.40 -5.94 -18.01
CA ASN A 285 -13.08 -6.71 -16.81
C ASN A 285 -12.02 -7.75 -17.13
N ASN A 286 -10.97 -7.78 -16.35
CA ASN A 286 -9.93 -8.78 -16.51
C ASN A 286 -9.43 -9.33 -15.17
N ALA A 287 -8.85 -10.52 -15.22
CA ALA A 287 -8.09 -11.13 -14.14
C ALA A 287 -6.66 -11.38 -14.62
N SER A 288 -5.68 -11.05 -13.79
CA SER A 288 -4.26 -11.21 -14.13
C SER A 288 -3.54 -12.05 -13.10
N ILE A 289 -2.58 -12.84 -13.56
CA ILE A 289 -1.56 -13.49 -12.74
C ILE A 289 -0.21 -13.01 -13.21
N LEU A 290 0.57 -12.46 -12.28
CA LEU A 290 1.88 -11.89 -12.54
C LEU A 290 2.92 -12.50 -11.62
N ILE A 291 4.13 -12.61 -12.13
CA ILE A 291 5.33 -12.90 -11.35
C ILE A 291 6.22 -11.66 -11.36
N GLY A 292 6.94 -11.46 -10.30
CA GLY A 292 7.77 -10.28 -10.21
C GLY A 292 8.87 -10.38 -9.18
N PHE A 293 9.67 -9.34 -9.15
CA PHE A 293 10.70 -9.14 -8.14
C PHE A 293 10.63 -7.73 -7.57
N SER A 294 11.12 -7.58 -6.35
CA SER A 294 11.28 -6.31 -5.66
C SER A 294 12.75 -6.07 -5.35
N ILE A 295 13.20 -4.84 -5.53
CA ILE A 295 14.55 -4.38 -5.18
C ILE A 295 14.40 -3.30 -4.13
N GLN A 296 15.03 -3.50 -2.96
CA GLN A 296 15.09 -2.51 -1.90
C GLN A 296 16.00 -1.35 -2.32
N LEU A 297 15.53 -0.13 -2.13
CA LEU A 297 16.35 1.06 -2.35
C LEU A 297 17.24 1.28 -1.13
N MET A 298 18.52 1.52 -1.39
CA MET A 298 19.52 1.77 -0.36
C MET A 298 19.74 3.26 -0.17
#